data_54fc92d48430e5bc93eff3d0b8599b43
#
_entry.id   54fc92d48430e5bc93eff3d0b8599b43
#
_cell.length_a   1.000
_cell.length_b   1.000
_cell.length_c   1.000
_cell.angle_alpha   90.00
_cell.angle_beta   90.00
_cell.angle_gamma   90.00
#
_symmetry.space_group_name_H-M   'P 1'
#
loop_
_entity.id
_entity.type
_entity.pdbx_description
1 polymer ?
#
loop_
_entity_poly.entity_id
_entity_poly.type
_entity_poly.pdbx_seq_one_letter_code
_entity_poly.pdbx_strand_id
1 'polypeptide(L)'
;VLPVGAWRIPFQRQDLRMHRKLVVIDDRVGYTGSMNMVDPRFFKQNAGVGQWVDIMIRVQGPMVPLMWSIFVWDWEMETGERLLDSLQHEPEAWPQSNYRAQLIPSGPFVGGDCIQQSLLLAIYQARHHLVLTTPYFVPDDPLAAALSSAAARGVQVQLVLPARNDSLMANYACNAFMEELLEAGVEVYRYDAGLLHTKSVLVDDDFALVGTVNLDRRSLWLNFEVTLLIDNPVFVAEMTQLVQGYMIEATPMSLAKWRARPWYKKVMENMFYLFSPLL
;
A
#
# COMPACT_ATOMS: atom_id res chain seq x y z
N VAL A 1 7.76 -9.41 12.28
CA VAL A 1 8.11 -10.33 13.37
C VAL A 1 8.87 -11.46 12.72
N LEU A 2 10.10 -11.73 13.14
CA LEU A 2 10.82 -12.93 12.71
C LEU A 2 10.13 -14.14 13.36
N PRO A 3 9.85 -15.22 12.62
CA PRO A 3 9.24 -16.40 13.19
C PRO A 3 10.09 -16.93 14.36
N VAL A 4 9.42 -17.33 15.43
CA VAL A 4 10.08 -17.89 16.63
C VAL A 4 10.79 -19.17 16.19
N GLY A 5 12.11 -19.13 16.09
CA GLY A 5 12.92 -20.26 15.62
C GLY A 5 13.78 -20.00 14.38
N ALA A 6 13.67 -18.83 13.75
CA ALA A 6 14.46 -18.45 12.56
C ALA A 6 15.99 -18.57 12.74
N TRP A 7 16.47 -18.64 13.98
CA TRP A 7 17.89 -18.80 14.33
C TRP A 7 18.40 -20.24 14.26
N ARG A 8 17.54 -21.23 13.99
CA ARG A 8 17.90 -22.65 14.06
C ARG A 8 18.07 -23.36 12.73
N ILE A 9 17.71 -22.74 11.59
CA ILE A 9 17.81 -23.38 10.27
C ILE A 9 18.60 -22.45 9.33
N PRO A 10 19.88 -22.75 9.04
CA PRO A 10 20.65 -22.05 8.02
C PRO A 10 20.02 -22.38 6.66
N PHE A 11 19.42 -21.45 5.97
CA PHE A 11 18.73 -21.48 4.68
C PHE A 11 17.23 -21.10 4.72
N GLN A 12 16.69 -20.70 5.87
CA GLN A 12 15.34 -20.17 5.93
C GLN A 12 15.31 -18.75 5.31
N ARG A 13 14.33 -18.48 4.46
CA ARG A 13 14.12 -17.15 3.87
C ARG A 13 13.72 -16.16 4.97
N GLN A 14 14.64 -15.27 5.32
CA GLN A 14 14.43 -14.22 6.35
C GLN A 14 13.87 -12.92 5.74
N ASP A 15 13.71 -12.89 4.42
CA ASP A 15 13.23 -11.74 3.66
C ASP A 15 11.70 -11.68 3.57
N LEU A 16 10.99 -12.77 3.85
CA LEU A 16 9.54 -12.81 3.87
C LEU A 16 8.98 -12.17 5.15
N ARG A 17 7.96 -11.35 5.01
CA ARG A 17 7.32 -10.66 6.15
C ARG A 17 5.81 -10.76 6.08
N MET A 18 5.23 -11.11 7.22
CA MET A 18 3.80 -10.91 7.43
C MET A 18 3.54 -9.42 7.61
N HIS A 19 2.85 -8.79 6.65
CA HIS A 19 2.56 -7.37 6.67
C HIS A 19 1.05 -7.07 6.61
N ARG A 20 0.22 -8.10 6.59
CA ARG A 20 -1.25 -7.99 6.69
C ARG A 20 -1.65 -7.38 8.02
N LYS A 21 -2.66 -6.53 7.99
CA LYS A 21 -3.29 -5.93 9.15
C LYS A 21 -4.75 -6.31 9.09
N LEU A 22 -5.09 -7.37 9.78
CA LEU A 22 -6.45 -7.93 9.83
C LEU A 22 -6.91 -8.02 11.28
N VAL A 23 -8.10 -7.54 11.54
CA VAL A 23 -8.80 -7.76 12.81
C VAL A 23 -10.20 -8.27 12.47
N VAL A 24 -10.58 -9.38 13.06
CA VAL A 24 -11.93 -9.97 12.94
C VAL A 24 -12.52 -10.08 14.33
N ILE A 25 -13.73 -9.59 14.51
CA ILE A 25 -14.43 -9.56 15.79
C ILE A 25 -15.76 -10.28 15.63
N ASP A 26 -15.94 -11.35 16.43
CA ASP A 26 -17.17 -12.15 16.53
C ASP A 26 -17.72 -12.61 15.18
N ASP A 27 -16.84 -12.82 14.19
CA ASP A 27 -17.14 -13.20 12.80
C ASP A 27 -18.12 -12.25 12.08
N ARG A 28 -18.34 -11.06 12.62
CA ARG A 28 -19.31 -10.07 12.15
C ARG A 28 -18.70 -8.77 11.65
N VAL A 29 -17.57 -8.40 12.20
CA VAL A 29 -16.90 -7.16 11.84
C VAL A 29 -15.42 -7.44 11.56
N GLY A 30 -14.96 -6.99 10.42
CA GLY A 30 -13.56 -7.00 10.05
C GLY A 30 -12.98 -5.60 9.94
N TYR A 31 -11.68 -5.48 10.16
CA TYR A 31 -10.91 -4.27 9.88
C TYR A 31 -9.66 -4.64 9.11
N THR A 32 -9.33 -3.85 8.11
CA THR A 32 -8.05 -3.91 7.39
C THR A 32 -7.66 -2.53 6.89
N GLY A 33 -6.38 -2.33 6.64
CA GLY A 33 -5.87 -1.04 6.17
C GLY A 33 -4.39 -0.87 6.45
N SER A 34 -3.95 0.36 6.59
CA SER A 34 -2.53 0.69 6.70
C SER A 34 -1.98 0.68 8.13
N MET A 35 -2.85 0.79 9.15
CA MET A 35 -2.47 1.02 10.54
C MET A 35 -1.80 -0.21 11.16
N ASN A 36 -0.62 -0.03 11.71
CA ASN A 36 0.00 -1.01 12.58
C ASN A 36 -0.66 -0.98 13.97
N MET A 37 -0.71 -2.13 14.65
CA MET A 37 -1.24 -2.22 16.02
C MET A 37 -0.25 -1.67 17.05
N VAL A 38 0.06 -0.39 16.91
CA VAL A 38 1.00 0.34 17.76
C VAL A 38 0.53 1.77 17.92
N ASP A 39 0.70 2.32 19.11
CA ASP A 39 0.31 3.72 19.35
C ASP A 39 1.31 4.67 18.63
N PRO A 40 0.85 5.45 17.64
CA PRO A 40 1.71 6.32 16.85
C PRO A 40 2.39 7.42 17.71
N ARG A 41 1.88 7.71 18.90
CA ARG A 41 2.48 8.69 19.83
C ARG A 41 3.79 8.19 20.45
N PHE A 42 4.01 6.90 20.48
CA PHE A 42 5.19 6.27 21.10
C PHE A 42 6.10 5.54 20.10
N PHE A 43 5.60 5.31 18.89
CA PHE A 43 6.33 4.51 17.90
C PHE A 43 7.26 5.39 17.05
N LYS A 44 8.53 5.00 16.96
CA LYS A 44 9.57 5.64 16.12
C LYS A 44 9.66 7.18 16.26
N GLN A 45 9.42 7.73 17.44
CA GLN A 45 9.48 9.17 17.68
C GLN A 45 10.86 9.78 17.32
N ASN A 46 11.93 8.98 17.48
CA ASN A 46 13.30 9.40 17.16
C ASN A 46 13.55 9.58 15.64
N ALA A 47 12.64 9.12 14.78
CA ALA A 47 12.77 9.29 13.33
C ALA A 47 12.47 10.74 12.87
N GLY A 48 11.84 11.56 13.72
CA GLY A 48 11.55 12.97 13.41
C GLY A 48 10.56 13.16 12.26
N VAL A 49 9.72 12.14 11.96
CA VAL A 49 8.75 12.15 10.85
C VAL A 49 7.37 12.66 11.24
N GLY A 50 7.16 12.98 12.52
CA GLY A 50 5.86 13.38 13.04
C GLY A 50 4.92 12.19 13.29
N GLN A 51 3.64 12.51 13.47
CA GLN A 51 2.61 11.50 13.70
C GLN A 51 2.33 10.70 12.42
N TRP A 52 2.06 9.41 12.59
CA TRP A 52 1.65 8.55 11.48
C TRP A 52 0.19 8.78 11.12
N VAL A 53 -0.08 8.91 9.81
CA VAL A 53 -1.40 9.11 9.25
C VAL A 53 -1.82 7.85 8.51
N ASP A 54 -2.69 7.10 9.14
CA ASP A 54 -3.15 5.79 8.69
C ASP A 54 -4.64 5.79 8.36
N ILE A 55 -5.08 4.76 7.63
CA ILE A 55 -6.48 4.47 7.34
C ILE A 55 -6.80 3.03 7.72
N MET A 56 -7.99 2.84 8.30
CA MET A 56 -8.59 1.52 8.53
C MET A 56 -10.00 1.48 7.97
N ILE A 57 -10.29 0.43 7.21
CA ILE A 57 -11.60 0.16 6.64
C ILE A 57 -12.33 -0.82 7.55
N ARG A 58 -13.51 -0.44 8.00
CA ARG A 58 -14.41 -1.31 8.73
C ARG A 58 -15.30 -2.06 7.73
N VAL A 59 -15.30 -3.37 7.81
CA VAL A 59 -16.02 -4.27 6.90
C VAL A 59 -17.07 -5.04 7.68
N GLN A 60 -18.24 -5.19 7.10
CA GLN A 60 -19.32 -6.10 7.55
C GLN A 60 -19.85 -6.88 6.36
N GLY A 61 -20.51 -7.99 6.61
CA GLY A 61 -21.09 -8.81 5.55
C GLY A 61 -20.22 -10.00 5.12
N PRO A 62 -20.49 -10.57 3.94
CA PRO A 62 -19.90 -11.84 3.51
C PRO A 62 -18.38 -11.78 3.28
N MET A 63 -17.77 -10.61 3.34
CA MET A 63 -16.32 -10.41 3.28
C MET A 63 -15.64 -10.84 4.59
N VAL A 64 -16.33 -10.77 5.73
CA VAL A 64 -15.72 -11.05 7.06
C VAL A 64 -15.26 -12.51 7.18
N PRO A 65 -16.03 -13.52 6.78
CA PRO A 65 -15.54 -14.90 6.72
C PRO A 65 -14.33 -15.10 5.83
N LEU A 66 -14.21 -14.35 4.72
CA LEU A 66 -13.01 -14.40 3.87
C LEU A 66 -11.80 -13.80 4.58
N MET A 67 -11.96 -12.71 5.31
CA MET A 67 -10.89 -12.13 6.15
C MET A 67 -10.46 -13.12 7.23
N TRP A 68 -11.41 -13.80 7.87
CA TRP A 68 -11.13 -14.85 8.84
C TRP A 68 -10.34 -16.01 8.20
N SER A 69 -10.70 -16.46 7.01
CA SER A 69 -9.98 -17.52 6.31
C SER A 69 -8.50 -17.16 6.05
N ILE A 70 -8.23 -15.90 5.71
CA ILE A 70 -6.85 -15.41 5.56
C ILE A 70 -6.10 -15.47 6.89
N PHE A 71 -6.73 -15.01 7.98
CA PHE A 71 -6.13 -15.08 9.32
C PHE A 71 -5.80 -16.52 9.72
N VAL A 72 -6.74 -17.45 9.52
CA VAL A 72 -6.55 -18.86 9.85
C VAL A 72 -5.37 -19.45 9.06
N TRP A 73 -5.30 -19.15 7.78
CA TRP A 73 -4.19 -19.61 6.95
C TRP A 73 -2.84 -19.05 7.40
N ASP A 74 -2.78 -17.76 7.73
CA ASP A 74 -1.57 -17.14 8.28
C ASP A 74 -1.18 -17.77 9.63
N TRP A 75 -2.18 -18.07 10.49
CA TRP A 75 -1.98 -18.74 11.78
C TRP A 75 -1.41 -20.14 11.60
N GLU A 76 -2.01 -20.94 10.71
CA GLU A 76 -1.53 -22.30 10.43
C GLU A 76 -0.09 -22.31 9.90
N MET A 77 0.25 -21.35 9.04
CA MET A 77 1.62 -21.22 8.52
C MET A 77 2.64 -20.86 9.61
N GLU A 78 2.27 -20.04 10.58
CA GLU A 78 3.17 -19.58 11.64
C GLU A 78 3.28 -20.58 12.80
N THR A 79 2.18 -21.26 13.15
CA THR A 79 2.11 -22.11 14.36
C THR A 79 2.10 -23.60 14.07
N GLY A 80 1.67 -24.00 12.88
CA GLY A 80 1.37 -25.39 12.52
C GLY A 80 0.05 -25.92 13.10
N GLU A 81 -0.70 -25.09 13.84
CA GLU A 81 -2.00 -25.47 14.40
C GLU A 81 -3.09 -25.35 13.34
N ARG A 82 -3.88 -26.40 13.14
CA ARG A 82 -5.01 -26.39 12.22
C ARG A 82 -6.24 -25.78 12.87
N LEU A 83 -6.57 -24.56 12.48
CA LEU A 83 -7.80 -23.87 12.87
C LEU A 83 -8.94 -24.07 11.87
N LEU A 84 -8.66 -24.46 10.62
CA LEU A 84 -9.68 -24.65 9.58
C LEU A 84 -10.74 -25.67 9.96
N ASP A 85 -10.37 -26.71 10.72
CA ASP A 85 -11.32 -27.75 11.18
C ASP A 85 -12.35 -27.21 12.18
N SER A 86 -12.09 -26.02 12.77
CA SER A 86 -13.01 -25.34 13.71
C SER A 86 -13.97 -24.35 13.01
N LEU A 87 -13.84 -24.15 11.71
CA LEU A 87 -14.69 -23.26 10.92
C LEU A 87 -16.09 -23.87 10.67
N GLN A 88 -16.89 -23.92 11.70
CA GLN A 88 -18.35 -24.16 11.55
C GLN A 88 -19.03 -22.80 11.34
N HIS A 89 -18.85 -22.19 10.17
CA HIS A 89 -19.63 -21.02 9.80
C HIS A 89 -20.94 -21.50 9.17
N GLU A 90 -22.02 -21.40 9.92
CA GLU A 90 -23.35 -21.38 9.31
C GLU A 90 -23.46 -20.07 8.50
N PRO A 91 -23.90 -20.13 7.23
CA PRO A 91 -24.07 -18.93 6.44
C PRO A 91 -25.13 -18.03 7.08
N GLU A 92 -24.68 -16.97 7.73
CA GLU A 92 -25.57 -15.94 8.25
C GLU A 92 -26.16 -15.17 7.07
N ALA A 93 -27.48 -14.90 7.13
CA ALA A 93 -28.12 -14.06 6.14
C ALA A 93 -27.68 -12.61 6.34
N TRP A 94 -26.77 -12.15 5.47
CA TRP A 94 -26.32 -10.76 5.49
C TRP A 94 -27.35 -9.84 4.82
N PRO A 95 -27.55 -8.62 5.34
CA PRO A 95 -28.39 -7.64 4.66
C PRO A 95 -27.81 -7.33 3.28
N GLN A 96 -28.67 -7.13 2.31
CA GLN A 96 -28.23 -6.72 0.98
C GLN A 96 -27.51 -5.37 1.06
N SER A 97 -26.43 -5.25 0.32
CA SER A 97 -25.59 -4.05 0.24
C SER A 97 -25.34 -3.69 -1.22
N ASN A 98 -25.30 -2.40 -1.50
CA ASN A 98 -24.87 -1.87 -2.81
C ASN A 98 -23.35 -1.78 -2.95
N TYR A 99 -22.59 -2.13 -1.91
CA TYR A 99 -21.13 -2.15 -1.97
C TYR A 99 -20.67 -3.44 -2.66
N ARG A 100 -19.95 -3.28 -3.75
CA ARG A 100 -19.19 -4.38 -4.36
C ARG A 100 -17.76 -4.27 -3.90
N ALA A 101 -17.23 -5.33 -3.33
CA ALA A 101 -15.84 -5.34 -2.87
C ALA A 101 -15.21 -6.71 -3.12
N GLN A 102 -13.91 -6.69 -3.35
CA GLN A 102 -13.08 -7.87 -3.53
C GLN A 102 -11.92 -7.81 -2.55
N LEU A 103 -11.64 -8.91 -1.87
CA LEU A 103 -10.47 -9.07 -1.02
C LEU A 103 -9.36 -9.72 -1.84
N ILE A 104 -8.21 -9.07 -1.92
CA ILE A 104 -7.05 -9.49 -2.69
C ILE A 104 -5.90 -9.78 -1.70
N PRO A 105 -5.77 -11.01 -1.21
CA PRO A 105 -4.58 -11.42 -0.50
C PRO A 105 -3.43 -11.58 -1.48
N SER A 106 -2.23 -11.18 -1.07
CA SER A 106 -1.02 -11.37 -1.86
C SER A 106 0.13 -11.88 -1.01
N GLY A 107 1.12 -12.45 -1.66
CA GLY A 107 2.30 -13.00 -1.02
C GLY A 107 2.98 -14.05 -1.88
N PRO A 108 4.19 -14.47 -1.53
CA PRO A 108 5.03 -15.33 -2.38
C PRO A 108 4.46 -16.71 -2.68
N PHE A 109 3.42 -17.15 -1.93
CA PHE A 109 2.74 -18.45 -2.13
C PHE A 109 1.29 -18.30 -2.58
N VAL A 110 0.81 -17.05 -2.78
CA VAL A 110 -0.57 -16.75 -3.15
C VAL A 110 -0.57 -16.07 -4.50
N GLY A 111 -0.69 -16.83 -5.56
CA GLY A 111 -0.83 -16.29 -6.92
C GLY A 111 0.25 -15.30 -7.37
N GLY A 112 1.46 -15.42 -6.82
CA GLY A 112 2.72 -14.72 -7.16
C GLY A 112 2.64 -13.21 -7.39
N ASP A 113 1.94 -12.78 -8.41
CA ASP A 113 1.90 -11.41 -8.93
C ASP A 113 0.50 -10.76 -8.90
N CYS A 114 -0.47 -11.37 -8.20
CA CYS A 114 -1.87 -10.94 -8.26
C CYS A 114 -2.06 -9.46 -7.87
N ILE A 115 -1.33 -8.95 -6.89
CA ILE A 115 -1.46 -7.54 -6.49
C ILE A 115 -0.82 -6.60 -7.52
N GLN A 116 0.33 -6.96 -8.08
CA GLN A 116 0.96 -6.18 -9.14
C GLN A 116 0.05 -6.10 -10.36
N GLN A 117 -0.52 -7.22 -10.79
CA GLN A 117 -1.47 -7.29 -11.91
C GLN A 117 -2.73 -6.44 -11.63
N SER A 118 -3.25 -6.49 -10.40
CA SER A 118 -4.40 -5.67 -10.00
C SER A 118 -4.09 -4.18 -10.06
N LEU A 119 -2.91 -3.76 -9.60
CA LEU A 119 -2.46 -2.37 -9.67
C LEU A 119 -2.26 -1.91 -11.11
N LEU A 120 -1.61 -2.73 -11.95
CA LEU A 120 -1.43 -2.43 -13.38
C LEU A 120 -2.79 -2.28 -14.07
N LEU A 121 -3.71 -3.21 -13.83
CA LEU A 121 -5.07 -3.15 -14.39
C LEU A 121 -5.77 -1.86 -13.96
N ALA A 122 -5.71 -1.50 -12.69
CA ALA A 122 -6.28 -0.27 -12.16
C ALA A 122 -5.72 0.98 -12.86
N ILE A 123 -4.39 1.06 -13.03
CA ILE A 123 -3.73 2.18 -13.71
C ILE A 123 -4.11 2.26 -15.19
N TYR A 124 -4.18 1.12 -15.88
CA TYR A 124 -4.56 1.10 -17.30
C TYR A 124 -6.04 1.37 -17.54
N GLN A 125 -6.92 1.10 -16.56
CA GLN A 125 -8.34 1.44 -16.62
C GLN A 125 -8.63 2.91 -16.38
N ALA A 126 -7.74 3.64 -15.70
CA ALA A 126 -7.89 5.06 -15.43
C ALA A 126 -8.05 5.88 -16.72
N ARG A 127 -9.07 6.74 -16.76
CA ARG A 127 -9.44 7.57 -17.92
C ARG A 127 -9.29 9.06 -17.65
N HIS A 128 -9.55 9.49 -16.42
CA HIS A 128 -9.59 10.91 -16.04
C HIS A 128 -8.65 11.21 -14.88
N HIS A 129 -8.80 10.49 -13.77
CA HIS A 129 -8.08 10.74 -12.52
C HIS A 129 -7.51 9.45 -11.96
N LEU A 130 -6.25 9.52 -11.55
CA LEU A 130 -5.58 8.43 -10.84
C LEU A 130 -4.83 9.03 -9.65
N VAL A 131 -5.25 8.70 -8.43
CA VAL A 131 -4.65 9.24 -7.21
C VAL A 131 -4.08 8.11 -6.37
N LEU A 132 -2.78 8.21 -6.04
CA LEU A 132 -2.08 7.20 -5.28
C LEU A 132 -1.50 7.79 -3.99
N THR A 133 -1.63 7.06 -2.88
CA THR A 133 -0.96 7.36 -1.62
C THR A 133 -0.11 6.19 -1.17
N THR A 134 1.11 6.42 -0.74
CA THR A 134 1.99 5.38 -0.18
C THR A 134 3.12 6.02 0.63
N PRO A 135 3.54 5.42 1.76
CA PRO A 135 4.73 5.90 2.47
C PRO A 135 6.03 5.60 1.73
N TYR A 136 6.06 4.48 0.98
CA TYR A 136 7.25 4.02 0.25
C TYR A 136 6.89 3.82 -1.21
N PHE A 137 7.55 4.60 -2.06
CA PHE A 137 7.38 4.53 -3.49
C PHE A 137 8.71 4.14 -4.15
N VAL A 138 8.86 2.85 -4.37
CA VAL A 138 10.00 2.23 -5.07
C VAL A 138 9.44 1.15 -6.01
N PRO A 139 8.66 1.58 -7.03
CA PRO A 139 7.95 0.67 -7.91
C PRO A 139 8.90 -0.22 -8.69
N ASP A 140 8.37 -1.31 -9.21
CA ASP A 140 9.04 -2.04 -10.28
C ASP A 140 8.85 -1.30 -11.64
N ASP A 141 9.59 -1.73 -12.63
CA ASP A 141 9.61 -1.08 -13.95
C ASP A 141 8.22 -1.10 -14.64
N PRO A 142 7.42 -2.18 -14.58
CA PRO A 142 6.06 -2.17 -15.12
C PRO A 142 5.15 -1.13 -14.48
N LEU A 143 5.21 -0.97 -13.15
CA LEU A 143 4.37 -0.03 -12.43
C LEU A 143 4.77 1.42 -12.73
N ALA A 144 6.07 1.72 -12.77
CA ALA A 144 6.59 3.03 -13.14
C ALA A 144 6.18 3.41 -14.58
N ALA A 145 6.35 2.48 -15.53
CA ALA A 145 5.96 2.66 -16.92
C ALA A 145 4.44 2.85 -17.08
N ALA A 146 3.63 2.12 -16.30
CA ALA A 146 2.18 2.26 -16.34
C ALA A 146 1.71 3.65 -15.88
N LEU A 147 2.32 4.21 -14.82
CA LEU A 147 2.02 5.57 -14.34
C LEU A 147 2.40 6.63 -15.37
N SER A 148 3.60 6.53 -15.95
CA SER A 148 4.04 7.43 -17.03
C SER A 148 3.13 7.33 -18.26
N SER A 149 2.70 6.11 -18.62
CA SER A 149 1.75 5.86 -19.71
C SER A 149 0.37 6.46 -19.41
N ALA A 150 -0.12 6.38 -18.18
CA ALA A 150 -1.39 6.99 -17.79
C ALA A 150 -1.35 8.52 -17.98
N ALA A 151 -0.30 9.17 -17.49
CA ALA A 151 -0.10 10.61 -17.67
C ALA A 151 0.01 10.98 -19.16
N ALA A 152 0.75 10.21 -19.97
CA ALA A 152 0.86 10.42 -21.40
C ALA A 152 -0.48 10.24 -22.16
N ARG A 153 -1.41 9.44 -21.65
CA ARG A 153 -2.78 9.33 -22.17
C ARG A 153 -3.68 10.51 -21.81
N GLY A 154 -3.20 11.45 -21.00
CA GLY A 154 -3.97 12.59 -20.51
C GLY A 154 -4.74 12.34 -19.21
N VAL A 155 -4.48 11.23 -18.51
CA VAL A 155 -5.01 10.99 -17.17
C VAL A 155 -4.29 11.93 -16.20
N GLN A 156 -5.02 12.61 -15.33
CA GLN A 156 -4.43 13.36 -14.23
C GLN A 156 -3.93 12.38 -13.17
N VAL A 157 -2.62 12.13 -13.17
CA VAL A 157 -1.98 11.22 -12.22
C VAL A 157 -1.38 11.99 -11.06
N GLN A 158 -1.84 11.72 -9.86
CA GLN A 158 -1.43 12.40 -8.62
C GLN A 158 -0.85 11.37 -7.63
N LEU A 159 0.38 11.62 -7.20
CA LEU A 159 1.10 10.78 -6.24
C LEU A 159 1.37 11.57 -4.97
N VAL A 160 0.79 11.12 -3.85
CA VAL A 160 0.95 11.76 -2.54
C VAL A 160 1.87 10.92 -1.66
N LEU A 161 3.00 11.48 -1.29
CA LEU A 161 4.07 10.85 -0.52
C LEU A 161 4.36 11.64 0.75
N PRO A 162 4.88 11.05 1.83
CA PRO A 162 5.36 11.82 2.97
C PRO A 162 6.56 12.68 2.57
N ALA A 163 6.64 13.90 3.11
CA ALA A 163 7.79 14.79 2.91
C ALA A 163 9.04 14.26 3.63
N ARG A 164 8.84 13.60 4.77
CA ARG A 164 9.88 12.94 5.55
C ARG A 164 9.57 11.47 5.69
N ASN A 165 10.56 10.63 5.46
CA ASN A 165 10.43 9.18 5.56
C ASN A 165 11.22 8.65 6.77
N ASP A 166 10.73 7.62 7.43
CA ASP A 166 11.40 6.95 8.54
C ASP A 166 12.54 6.01 8.09
N SER A 167 12.65 5.77 6.78
CA SER A 167 13.73 5.03 6.13
C SER A 167 14.49 5.94 5.17
N LEU A 168 15.76 6.22 5.48
CA LEU A 168 16.63 7.00 4.59
C LEU A 168 16.84 6.29 3.25
N MET A 169 17.01 4.97 3.25
CA MET A 169 17.22 4.19 2.04
C MET A 169 15.99 4.26 1.12
N ALA A 170 14.79 4.04 1.68
CA ALA A 170 13.55 4.15 0.91
C ALA A 170 13.33 5.57 0.36
N ASN A 171 13.71 6.59 1.11
CA ASN A 171 13.60 7.98 0.66
C ASN A 171 14.53 8.27 -0.53
N TYR A 172 15.78 7.82 -0.48
CA TYR A 172 16.71 7.98 -1.60
C TYR A 172 16.28 7.18 -2.82
N ALA A 173 15.88 5.91 -2.64
CA ALA A 173 15.39 5.08 -3.73
C ALA A 173 14.12 5.65 -4.38
N CYS A 174 13.18 6.17 -3.58
CA CYS A 174 11.99 6.88 -4.06
C CYS A 174 12.37 8.08 -4.95
N ASN A 175 13.37 8.85 -4.52
CA ASN A 175 13.79 10.05 -5.21
C ASN A 175 14.37 9.78 -6.61
N ALA A 176 14.88 8.58 -6.87
CA ALA A 176 15.41 8.20 -8.18
C ALA A 176 14.32 8.20 -9.29
N PHE A 177 13.06 7.96 -8.93
CA PHE A 177 11.94 7.95 -9.88
C PHE A 177 11.34 9.33 -10.16
N MET A 178 11.60 10.32 -9.31
CA MET A 178 10.85 11.58 -9.33
C MET A 178 11.06 12.38 -10.61
N GLU A 179 12.28 12.39 -11.19
CA GLU A 179 12.55 13.14 -12.41
C GLU A 179 11.73 12.61 -13.58
N GLU A 180 11.73 11.29 -13.78
CA GLU A 180 11.01 10.62 -14.87
C GLU A 180 9.48 10.82 -14.74
N LEU A 181 8.93 10.64 -13.54
CA LEU A 181 7.50 10.82 -13.31
C LEU A 181 7.06 12.27 -13.55
N LEU A 182 7.82 13.24 -13.04
CA LEU A 182 7.52 14.64 -13.24
C LEU A 182 7.64 15.05 -14.73
N GLU A 183 8.60 14.47 -15.47
CA GLU A 183 8.72 14.65 -16.93
C GLU A 183 7.54 14.07 -17.70
N ALA A 184 7.04 12.92 -17.24
CA ALA A 184 5.85 12.28 -17.82
C ALA A 184 4.55 13.05 -17.52
N GLY A 185 4.57 14.05 -16.63
CA GLY A 185 3.41 14.83 -16.24
C GLY A 185 2.69 14.33 -14.99
N VAL A 186 3.27 13.41 -14.23
CA VAL A 186 2.74 13.00 -12.93
C VAL A 186 2.90 14.13 -11.91
N GLU A 187 1.82 14.49 -11.25
CA GLU A 187 1.80 15.48 -10.17
C GLU A 187 2.22 14.80 -8.85
N VAL A 188 3.33 15.22 -8.27
CA VAL A 188 3.83 14.65 -7.01
C VAL A 188 3.68 15.65 -5.88
N TYR A 189 3.05 15.21 -4.80
CA TYR A 189 2.78 15.98 -3.58
C TYR A 189 3.56 15.40 -2.41
N ARG A 190 4.24 16.27 -1.62
CA ARG A 190 4.95 15.89 -0.40
C ARG A 190 4.17 16.36 0.82
N TYR A 191 3.56 15.43 1.53
CA TYR A 191 2.76 15.68 2.72
C TYR A 191 3.65 16.07 3.92
N ASP A 192 3.40 17.24 4.50
CA ASP A 192 4.28 17.85 5.49
C ASP A 192 3.83 17.66 6.95
N ALA A 193 2.55 17.34 7.20
CA ALA A 193 1.99 17.31 8.55
C ALA A 193 2.30 16.04 9.37
N GLY A 194 3.04 15.09 8.79
CA GLY A 194 3.43 13.84 9.45
C GLY A 194 3.95 12.79 8.47
N LEU A 195 4.01 11.53 8.93
CA LEU A 195 4.29 10.40 8.05
C LEU A 195 2.97 9.92 7.44
N LEU A 196 2.69 10.30 6.20
CA LEU A 196 1.56 9.74 5.46
C LEU A 196 1.80 8.25 5.23
N HIS A 197 1.10 7.41 5.99
CA HIS A 197 1.28 5.96 5.94
C HIS A 197 0.10 5.25 5.26
N THR A 198 -0.89 6.00 4.79
CA THR A 198 -2.03 5.52 4.00
C THR A 198 -1.55 4.88 2.70
N LYS A 199 -2.17 3.77 2.30
CA LYS A 199 -1.91 3.08 1.04
C LYS A 199 -3.22 2.94 0.31
N SER A 200 -3.39 3.74 -0.74
CA SER A 200 -4.59 3.73 -1.57
C SER A 200 -4.28 4.04 -3.03
N VAL A 201 -5.11 3.51 -3.91
CA VAL A 201 -5.17 3.87 -5.33
C VAL A 201 -6.62 4.15 -5.67
N LEU A 202 -6.93 5.38 -6.08
CA LEU A 202 -8.26 5.81 -6.47
C LEU A 202 -8.27 5.96 -7.99
N VAL A 203 -9.23 5.35 -8.64
CA VAL A 203 -9.36 5.33 -10.10
C VAL A 203 -10.68 5.96 -10.49
N ASP A 204 -10.59 7.12 -11.10
CA ASP A 204 -11.74 7.94 -11.49
C ASP A 204 -12.70 8.11 -10.30
N ASP A 205 -14.01 8.07 -10.55
CA ASP A 205 -15.04 7.98 -9.50
C ASP A 205 -15.59 6.55 -9.37
N ASP A 206 -14.88 5.56 -9.96
CA ASP A 206 -15.38 4.21 -10.16
C ASP A 206 -15.04 3.29 -8.98
N PHE A 207 -13.77 3.14 -8.66
CA PHE A 207 -13.32 2.22 -7.61
C PHE A 207 -12.03 2.67 -6.91
N ALA A 208 -11.79 2.07 -5.76
CA ALA A 208 -10.59 2.29 -4.96
C ALA A 208 -9.95 0.96 -4.53
N LEU A 209 -8.62 0.93 -4.51
CA LEU A 209 -7.85 -0.10 -3.82
C LEU A 209 -7.30 0.52 -2.52
N VAL A 210 -7.56 -0.13 -1.39
CA VAL A 210 -7.07 0.30 -0.08
C VAL A 210 -6.59 -0.91 0.70
N GLY A 211 -5.42 -0.82 1.33
CA GLY A 211 -4.91 -1.99 2.05
C GLY A 211 -3.58 -1.79 2.73
N THR A 212 -2.81 -2.87 2.78
CA THR A 212 -1.52 -2.92 3.46
C THR A 212 -0.33 -2.72 2.52
N VAL A 213 -0.55 -2.83 1.21
CA VAL A 213 0.48 -2.86 0.16
C VAL A 213 1.09 -1.48 -0.07
N ASN A 214 2.40 -1.36 0.14
CA ASN A 214 3.13 -0.20 -0.36
C ASN A 214 3.43 -0.35 -1.85
N LEU A 215 3.70 0.76 -2.52
CA LEU A 215 4.16 0.75 -3.91
C LEU A 215 5.69 0.58 -3.97
N ASP A 216 6.17 -0.50 -3.36
CA ASP A 216 7.58 -0.91 -3.38
C ASP A 216 7.75 -2.38 -3.77
N ARG A 217 8.93 -2.73 -4.27
CA ARG A 217 9.22 -4.08 -4.76
C ARG A 217 9.01 -5.15 -3.70
N ARG A 218 9.28 -4.83 -2.44
CA ARG A 218 9.11 -5.77 -1.34
C ARG A 218 7.64 -6.10 -1.08
N SER A 219 6.78 -5.09 -1.04
CA SER A 219 5.34 -5.27 -0.86
C SER A 219 4.70 -5.98 -2.04
N LEU A 220 5.20 -5.74 -3.27
CA LEU A 220 4.67 -6.38 -4.46
C LEU A 220 5.05 -7.87 -4.58
N TRP A 221 6.25 -8.27 -4.09
CA TRP A 221 6.81 -9.58 -4.42
C TRP A 221 7.13 -10.48 -3.22
N LEU A 222 7.38 -9.91 -2.04
CA LEU A 222 7.96 -10.65 -0.90
C LEU A 222 7.09 -10.66 0.35
N ASN A 223 6.30 -9.61 0.59
CA ASN A 223 5.47 -9.52 1.77
C ASN A 223 4.13 -10.26 1.56
N PHE A 224 3.60 -10.79 2.67
CA PHE A 224 2.19 -11.16 2.73
C PHE A 224 1.36 -9.91 3.00
N GLU A 225 0.56 -9.51 2.04
CA GLU A 225 -0.25 -8.30 2.08
C GLU A 225 -1.74 -8.62 1.87
N VAL A 226 -2.59 -7.62 2.07
CA VAL A 226 -4.02 -7.71 1.75
C VAL A 226 -4.52 -6.34 1.28
N THR A 227 -5.31 -6.35 0.21
CA THR A 227 -5.92 -5.16 -0.38
C THR A 227 -7.41 -5.40 -0.58
N LEU A 228 -8.22 -4.39 -0.28
CA LEU A 228 -9.61 -4.31 -0.67
C LEU A 228 -9.72 -3.51 -1.97
N LEU A 229 -10.34 -4.08 -2.98
CA LEU A 229 -10.87 -3.34 -4.12
C LEU A 229 -12.34 -3.07 -3.81
N ILE A 230 -12.76 -1.81 -3.81
CA ILE A 230 -14.11 -1.37 -3.47
C ILE A 230 -14.66 -0.57 -4.64
N ASP A 231 -15.69 -1.13 -5.29
CA ASP A 231 -16.45 -0.54 -6.39
C ASP A 231 -17.76 0.03 -5.81
N ASN A 232 -17.67 1.26 -5.32
CA ASN A 232 -18.81 2.00 -4.80
C ASN A 232 -18.52 3.51 -4.86
N PRO A 233 -19.34 4.31 -5.56
CA PRO A 233 -19.08 5.73 -5.75
C PRO A 233 -19.12 6.55 -4.45
N VAL A 234 -19.91 6.15 -3.46
CA VAL A 234 -19.95 6.86 -2.17
C VAL A 234 -18.64 6.68 -1.43
N PHE A 235 -18.13 5.44 -1.38
CA PHE A 235 -16.83 5.16 -0.77
C PHE A 235 -15.70 5.87 -1.50
N VAL A 236 -15.71 5.87 -2.83
CA VAL A 236 -14.68 6.56 -3.63
C VAL A 236 -14.70 8.05 -3.37
N ALA A 237 -15.90 8.67 -3.28
CA ALA A 237 -16.02 10.09 -2.96
C ALA A 237 -15.48 10.44 -1.56
N GLU A 238 -15.77 9.60 -0.54
CA GLU A 238 -15.21 9.76 0.81
C GLU A 238 -13.67 9.67 0.80
N MET A 239 -13.13 8.68 0.09
CA MET A 239 -11.68 8.51 -0.05
C MET A 239 -11.04 9.67 -0.81
N THR A 240 -11.69 10.17 -1.87
CA THR A 240 -11.22 11.33 -2.63
C THR A 240 -11.18 12.58 -1.74
N GLN A 241 -12.20 12.83 -0.96
CA GLN A 241 -12.22 13.93 0.00
C GLN A 241 -11.09 13.82 1.04
N LEU A 242 -10.86 12.61 1.55
CA LEU A 242 -9.76 12.35 2.51
C LEU A 242 -8.40 12.66 1.89
N VAL A 243 -8.14 12.17 0.68
CA VAL A 243 -6.85 12.35 0.00
C VAL A 243 -6.67 13.81 -0.45
N GLN A 244 -7.73 14.50 -0.85
CA GLN A 244 -7.68 15.96 -1.09
C GLN A 244 -7.27 16.71 0.18
N GLY A 245 -7.74 16.30 1.36
CA GLY A 245 -7.28 16.83 2.65
C GLY A 245 -5.76 16.67 2.83
N TYR A 246 -5.21 15.55 2.45
CA TYR A 246 -3.75 15.34 2.49
C TYR A 246 -3.01 16.27 1.50
N MET A 247 -3.57 16.50 0.31
CA MET A 247 -2.95 17.39 -0.68
C MET A 247 -2.95 18.85 -0.25
N ILE A 248 -3.95 19.30 0.51
CA ILE A 248 -4.00 20.66 1.08
C ILE A 248 -2.82 20.90 2.03
N GLU A 249 -2.42 19.86 2.78
CA GLU A 249 -1.30 19.89 3.72
C GLU A 249 0.02 19.44 3.08
N ALA A 250 0.07 19.36 1.75
CA ALA A 250 1.23 18.88 1.01
C ALA A 250 1.84 19.97 0.12
N THR A 251 3.14 19.88 -0.09
CA THR A 251 3.86 20.76 -1.01
C THR A 251 4.01 20.08 -2.38
N PRO A 252 3.52 20.68 -3.49
CA PRO A 252 3.70 20.12 -4.82
C PRO A 252 5.17 20.18 -5.26
N MET A 253 5.65 19.12 -5.89
CA MET A 253 6.99 19.06 -6.45
C MET A 253 7.05 19.77 -7.81
N SER A 254 8.15 20.47 -8.03
CA SER A 254 8.41 21.15 -9.32
C SER A 254 9.59 20.49 -10.02
N LEU A 255 9.42 20.08 -11.28
CA LEU A 255 10.48 19.51 -12.11
C LEU A 255 11.69 20.45 -12.22
N ALA A 256 11.46 21.76 -12.39
CA ALA A 256 12.51 22.75 -12.49
C ALA A 256 13.37 22.82 -11.21
N LYS A 257 12.71 22.86 -10.03
CA LYS A 257 13.40 22.84 -8.74
C LYS A 257 14.10 21.49 -8.51
N TRP A 258 13.48 20.38 -8.97
CA TRP A 258 14.04 19.05 -8.83
C TRP A 258 15.34 18.89 -9.62
N ARG A 259 15.40 19.37 -10.86
CA ARG A 259 16.60 19.36 -11.72
C ARG A 259 17.71 20.30 -11.24
N ALA A 260 17.35 21.40 -10.59
CA ALA A 260 18.34 22.34 -10.03
C ALA A 260 19.11 21.82 -8.82
N ARG A 261 18.80 20.63 -8.32
CA ARG A 261 19.48 20.01 -7.18
C ARG A 261 20.93 19.64 -7.54
N PRO A 262 21.86 19.63 -6.54
CA PRO A 262 23.23 19.23 -6.77
C PRO A 262 23.35 17.80 -7.33
N TRP A 263 24.23 17.61 -8.32
CA TRP A 263 24.43 16.34 -9.03
C TRP A 263 24.77 15.15 -8.12
N TYR A 264 25.48 15.38 -7.02
CA TYR A 264 25.83 14.31 -6.08
C TYR A 264 24.60 13.67 -5.40
N LYS A 265 23.49 14.42 -5.24
CA LYS A 265 22.24 13.85 -4.75
C LYS A 265 21.69 12.81 -5.71
N LYS A 266 21.74 13.07 -7.00
CA LYS A 266 21.32 12.13 -8.05
C LYS A 266 22.18 10.86 -8.05
N VAL A 267 23.49 11.00 -7.85
CA VAL A 267 24.40 9.84 -7.70
C VAL A 267 24.03 9.00 -6.49
N MET A 268 23.78 9.64 -5.35
CA MET A 268 23.36 8.94 -4.13
C MET A 268 22.02 8.23 -4.32
N GLU A 269 21.04 8.87 -4.92
CA GLU A 269 19.72 8.32 -5.22
C GLU A 269 19.83 7.06 -6.10
N ASN A 270 20.59 7.13 -7.18
CA ASN A 270 20.82 5.99 -8.08
C ASN A 270 21.60 4.85 -7.37
N MET A 271 22.54 5.17 -6.49
CA MET A 271 23.24 4.17 -5.70
C MET A 271 22.29 3.43 -4.77
N PHE A 272 21.40 4.14 -4.06
CA PHE A 272 20.40 3.49 -3.20
C PHE A 272 19.34 2.75 -4.01
N TYR A 273 19.02 3.18 -5.22
CA TYR A 273 18.12 2.47 -6.11
C TYR A 273 18.64 1.06 -6.46
N LEU A 274 19.95 0.84 -6.56
CA LEU A 274 20.52 -0.49 -6.78
C LEU A 274 20.17 -1.48 -5.66
N PHE A 275 19.91 -0.98 -4.46
CA PHE A 275 19.47 -1.79 -3.31
C PHE A 275 17.95 -1.92 -3.20
N SER A 276 17.19 -1.37 -4.16
CA SER A 276 15.72 -1.39 -4.15
C SER A 276 15.08 -2.79 -4.01
N PRO A 277 15.68 -3.89 -4.50
CA PRO A 277 15.14 -5.22 -4.25
C PRO A 277 15.16 -5.67 -2.78
N LEU A 278 15.91 -4.95 -1.93
CA LEU A 278 16.02 -5.22 -0.49
C LEU A 278 15.11 -4.30 0.36
N LEU A 279 14.50 -3.31 -0.27
CA LEU A 279 13.67 -2.26 0.37
C LEU A 279 12.21 -2.66 0.45
#